data_f4ecf931b5bc5a85caaa9e7a6f53e56d
#
_entry.id   f4ecf931b5bc5a85caaa9e7a6f53e56d
#
_cell.length_a   1.000
_cell.length_b   1.000
_cell.length_c   1.000
_cell.angle_alpha   90.00
_cell.angle_beta   90.00
_cell.angle_gamma   90.00
#
_symmetry.space_group_name_H-M   'P 1'
#
loop_
_entity.id
_entity.type
_entity.pdbx_description
1 polymer ?
#
loop_
_entity_poly.entity_id
_entity_poly.type
_entity_poly.pdbx_seq_one_letter_code
_entity_poly.pdbx_strand_id
1 'polypeptide(L)'
;YLLIILGLLLGKLNSKAISPFYTNHTNFKQLTIQDGLKDNTVLSIHKDSKGIMWLGTSTGLSKYDGNHFTNYTLDQYFSMNVRKIEEDSRHILYLQTNDWITYMDCKDENTGRLHTLVKNKDYQVTDFLLLNDSTLFACDNQTLSSFRIMLDQNGHPFSKLEKVYPFEMAKGERFMKFCITNNHRKIYLVTNSARVLLLEISTGRVLKQKRLLTTKHEFGASSVVCHNGKLFISSMLHGIFIMDTSLENLSHIANQQNIFPTHLSHNDVYNIIPISDSSILATTWYGYTMLLADNNIPGGWTTEIRTSEPTWQSLNFEARMISSYYDPHGFLWIGTHGGGVLVSDWKWNFIKQYQRRQCSRKHHY
;
A
#
# COMPACT_ATOMS: atom_id res chain seq x y z
N TYR A 1 3.42 -50.98 -32.43
CA TYR A 1 2.33 -50.02 -32.76
C TYR A 1 1.85 -49.24 -31.55
N LEU A 2 1.83 -49.85 -30.35
CA LEU A 2 1.36 -49.16 -29.11
C LEU A 2 2.33 -48.05 -28.64
N LEU A 3 3.65 -48.22 -28.82
CA LEU A 3 4.67 -47.26 -28.47
C LEU A 3 4.70 -46.02 -29.40
N ILE A 4 4.25 -46.15 -30.64
CA ILE A 4 4.21 -45.02 -31.60
C ILE A 4 2.98 -44.14 -31.32
N ILE A 5 1.87 -44.73 -30.86
CA ILE A 5 0.67 -43.97 -30.48
C ILE A 5 0.87 -43.19 -29.17
N LEU A 6 1.64 -43.72 -28.22
CA LEU A 6 1.99 -43.00 -26.98
C LEU A 6 2.91 -41.81 -27.23
N GLY A 7 3.84 -41.92 -28.21
CA GLY A 7 4.72 -40.81 -28.61
C GLY A 7 3.98 -39.66 -29.31
N LEU A 8 2.89 -39.96 -30.04
CA LEU A 8 2.04 -38.98 -30.73
C LEU A 8 1.03 -38.27 -29.79
N LEU A 9 0.69 -38.89 -28.66
CA LEU A 9 -0.13 -38.27 -27.62
C LEU A 9 0.65 -37.36 -26.67
N LEU A 10 1.95 -37.61 -26.51
CA LEU A 10 2.85 -36.73 -25.72
C LEU A 10 3.35 -35.53 -26.54
N GLY A 11 3.25 -35.54 -27.86
CA GLY A 11 3.69 -34.47 -28.75
C GLY A 11 2.72 -33.26 -28.86
N LYS A 12 1.57 -33.29 -28.16
CA LYS A 12 0.62 -32.16 -28.08
C LYS A 12 0.47 -31.56 -26.71
N LEU A 13 1.43 -31.73 -25.82
CA LEU A 13 1.66 -30.76 -24.77
C LEU A 13 2.24 -29.51 -25.46
N ASN A 14 1.33 -28.66 -25.92
CA ASN A 14 1.67 -27.31 -26.31
C ASN A 14 2.48 -26.73 -25.14
N SER A 15 3.79 -26.69 -25.31
CA SER A 15 4.60 -25.71 -24.62
C SER A 15 4.01 -24.36 -25.05
N LYS A 16 3.04 -23.83 -24.28
CA LYS A 16 2.76 -22.41 -24.33
C LYS A 16 4.11 -21.77 -24.12
N ALA A 17 4.65 -21.21 -25.18
CA ALA A 17 5.89 -20.47 -25.12
C ALA A 17 5.78 -19.55 -23.92
N ILE A 18 6.63 -19.74 -22.93
CA ILE A 18 6.76 -18.85 -21.78
C ILE A 18 6.93 -17.49 -22.41
N SER A 19 5.95 -16.60 -22.18
CA SER A 19 5.94 -15.28 -22.79
C SER A 19 7.31 -14.65 -22.52
N PRO A 20 7.98 -14.05 -23.55
CA PRO A 20 9.28 -13.39 -23.37
C PRO A 20 9.26 -12.22 -22.37
N PHE A 21 8.13 -11.98 -21.73
CA PHE A 21 7.94 -10.99 -20.68
C PHE A 21 8.66 -11.31 -19.35
N TYR A 22 9.09 -12.56 -19.15
CA TYR A 22 9.72 -13.01 -17.90
C TYR A 22 11.21 -12.67 -17.74
N THR A 23 11.87 -12.11 -18.77
CA THR A 23 13.31 -11.86 -18.76
C THR A 23 13.75 -10.42 -18.49
N ASN A 24 12.83 -9.53 -18.12
CA ASN A 24 13.21 -8.15 -17.83
C ASN A 24 13.52 -7.98 -16.34
N HIS A 25 14.79 -8.17 -15.98
CA HIS A 25 15.35 -7.83 -14.68
C HIS A 25 15.13 -6.35 -14.39
N THR A 26 14.23 -6.01 -13.49
CA THR A 26 14.24 -4.73 -12.80
C THR A 26 15.43 -4.75 -11.87
N ASN A 27 16.45 -3.95 -12.15
CA ASN A 27 17.60 -3.82 -11.26
C ASN A 27 17.14 -3.06 -10.01
N PHE A 28 16.92 -3.77 -8.92
CA PHE A 28 16.68 -3.17 -7.61
C PHE A 28 18.02 -3.04 -6.88
N LYS A 29 18.27 -1.82 -6.37
CA LYS A 29 19.24 -1.62 -5.30
C LYS A 29 18.57 -1.98 -3.99
N GLN A 30 19.18 -2.84 -3.20
CA GLN A 30 18.72 -3.19 -1.86
C GLN A 30 19.48 -2.36 -0.83
N LEU A 31 18.76 -1.78 0.13
CA LEU A 31 19.31 -1.08 1.28
C LEU A 31 18.84 -1.78 2.56
N THR A 32 19.78 -2.10 3.44
CA THR A 32 19.57 -2.95 4.62
C THR A 32 20.19 -2.31 5.87
N ILE A 33 20.13 -3.03 6.99
CA ILE A 33 20.86 -2.67 8.22
C ILE A 33 22.39 -2.52 8.00
N GLN A 34 22.93 -3.21 6.99
CA GLN A 34 24.36 -3.08 6.64
C GLN A 34 24.68 -1.72 6.01
N ASP A 35 23.70 -1.09 5.38
CA ASP A 35 23.78 0.25 4.81
C ASP A 35 23.42 1.34 5.83
N GLY A 36 23.02 0.94 7.05
CA GLY A 36 22.64 1.84 8.14
C GLY A 36 21.15 1.96 8.41
N LEU A 37 20.28 1.23 7.68
CA LEU A 37 18.85 1.17 7.97
C LEU A 37 18.61 0.61 9.38
N LYS A 38 17.61 1.13 10.10
CA LYS A 38 17.34 0.75 11.50
C LYS A 38 16.91 -0.71 11.65
N ASP A 39 16.10 -1.21 10.71
CA ASP A 39 15.55 -2.56 10.71
C ASP A 39 15.19 -2.98 9.28
N ASN A 40 15.39 -4.27 8.96
CA ASN A 40 15.11 -4.80 7.63
C ASN A 40 13.62 -5.01 7.33
N THR A 41 12.73 -4.82 8.32
CA THR A 41 11.27 -4.85 8.09
C THR A 41 10.76 -3.42 7.94
N VAL A 42 10.46 -3.00 6.70
CA VAL A 42 10.05 -1.64 6.35
C VAL A 42 8.55 -1.59 6.11
N LEU A 43 7.82 -1.04 7.08
CA LEU A 43 6.35 -1.04 7.14
C LEU A 43 5.70 0.12 6.39
N SER A 44 6.40 1.24 6.27
CA SER A 44 5.93 2.44 5.56
C SER A 44 7.08 3.20 4.93
N ILE A 45 6.76 3.90 3.83
CA ILE A 45 7.73 4.70 3.06
C ILE A 45 7.06 6.03 2.72
N HIS A 46 7.74 7.13 2.99
CA HIS A 46 7.28 8.47 2.69
C HIS A 46 8.46 9.33 2.20
N LYS A 47 8.25 10.12 1.16
CA LYS A 47 9.18 11.16 0.74
C LYS A 47 8.64 12.50 1.17
N ASP A 48 9.40 13.19 2.00
CA ASP A 48 8.98 14.51 2.46
C ASP A 48 9.11 15.58 1.36
N SER A 49 8.54 16.73 1.62
CA SER A 49 8.54 17.88 0.70
C SER A 49 9.93 18.46 0.42
N LYS A 50 10.93 18.11 1.24
CA LYS A 50 12.36 18.46 1.03
C LYS A 50 13.10 17.40 0.20
N GLY A 51 12.43 16.29 -0.15
CA GLY A 51 13.00 15.19 -0.95
C GLY A 51 13.69 14.10 -0.14
N ILE A 52 13.62 14.14 1.17
CA ILE A 52 14.19 13.13 2.08
C ILE A 52 13.25 11.94 2.16
N MET A 53 13.82 10.73 2.16
CA MET A 53 13.05 9.50 2.33
C MET A 53 12.95 9.11 3.80
N TRP A 54 11.74 8.88 4.26
CA TRP A 54 11.42 8.41 5.60
C TRP A 54 10.92 6.98 5.55
N LEU A 55 11.57 6.10 6.26
CA LEU A 55 11.29 4.67 6.29
C LEU A 55 10.81 4.27 7.68
N GLY A 56 9.53 3.98 7.79
CA GLY A 56 8.96 3.43 9.02
C GLY A 56 9.26 1.94 9.11
N THR A 57 9.96 1.54 10.17
CA THR A 57 10.39 0.15 10.38
C THR A 57 9.65 -0.52 11.55
N SER A 58 9.88 -1.79 11.76
CA SER A 58 9.31 -2.53 12.90
C SER A 58 9.89 -2.06 14.25
N THR A 59 11.01 -1.35 14.26
CA THR A 59 11.70 -0.91 15.49
C THR A 59 11.88 0.60 15.59
N GLY A 60 11.31 1.39 14.68
CA GLY A 60 11.36 2.84 14.70
C GLY A 60 11.39 3.47 13.32
N LEU A 61 11.99 4.65 13.22
CA LEU A 61 12.02 5.47 12.01
C LEU A 61 13.46 5.63 11.51
N SER A 62 13.65 5.53 10.20
CA SER A 62 14.91 5.85 9.52
C SER A 62 14.68 6.99 8.53
N LYS A 63 15.58 7.97 8.53
CA LYS A 63 15.69 9.03 7.54
C LYS A 63 16.84 8.68 6.59
N TYR A 64 16.61 8.82 5.28
CA TYR A 64 17.62 8.60 4.25
C TYR A 64 17.75 9.81 3.34
N ASP A 65 18.93 10.41 3.28
CA ASP A 65 19.22 11.62 2.51
C ASP A 65 19.73 11.33 1.08
N GLY A 66 19.77 10.07 0.68
CA GLY A 66 20.34 9.62 -0.59
C GLY A 66 21.70 8.93 -0.42
N ASN A 67 22.42 9.17 0.68
CA ASN A 67 23.74 8.62 0.99
C ASN A 67 23.80 7.91 2.34
N HIS A 68 23.18 8.49 3.37
CA HIS A 68 23.30 8.02 4.75
C HIS A 68 21.94 7.85 5.41
N PHE A 69 21.89 6.94 6.37
CA PHE A 69 20.76 6.76 7.26
C PHE A 69 20.97 7.48 8.60
N THR A 70 19.93 8.16 9.07
CA THR A 70 19.81 8.65 10.45
C THR A 70 18.62 7.94 11.08
N ASN A 71 18.82 7.33 12.25
CA ASN A 71 17.83 6.50 12.91
C ASN A 71 17.27 7.16 14.16
N TYR A 72 15.95 7.11 14.31
CA TYR A 72 15.21 7.66 15.45
C TYR A 72 14.54 6.54 16.23
N THR A 73 14.67 6.57 17.54
CA THR A 73 13.96 5.72 18.47
C THR A 73 12.82 6.53 19.07
N LEU A 74 11.60 6.08 18.90
CA LEU A 74 10.39 6.84 19.22
C LEU A 74 10.00 6.79 20.69
N ASP A 75 10.51 5.80 21.41
CA ASP A 75 10.36 5.67 22.85
C ASP A 75 11.59 4.93 23.40
N GLN A 76 12.10 5.39 24.53
CA GLN A 76 13.25 4.76 25.19
C GLN A 76 12.92 3.42 25.87
N TYR A 77 11.64 3.11 26.07
CA TYR A 77 11.19 1.92 26.78
C TYR A 77 10.60 0.83 25.88
N PHE A 78 10.12 1.19 24.67
CA PHE A 78 9.45 0.25 23.78
C PHE A 78 9.90 0.43 22.34
N SER A 79 10.15 -0.70 21.68
CA SER A 79 10.28 -0.73 20.23
C SER A 79 8.93 -0.37 19.60
N MET A 80 8.86 0.73 18.89
CA MET A 80 7.64 1.19 18.23
C MET A 80 7.74 0.99 16.73
N ASN A 81 6.84 0.18 16.18
CA ASN A 81 6.72 0.08 14.74
C ASN A 81 6.07 1.34 14.15
N VAL A 82 6.51 1.75 12.97
CA VAL A 82 5.95 2.89 12.24
C VAL A 82 5.24 2.39 10.99
N ARG A 83 3.92 2.34 11.04
CA ARG A 83 3.07 1.72 10.01
C ARG A 83 2.59 2.68 8.94
N LYS A 84 2.56 3.97 9.23
CA LYS A 84 2.14 5.03 8.30
C LYS A 84 2.84 6.33 8.65
N ILE A 85 3.18 7.09 7.61
CA ILE A 85 3.83 8.40 7.70
C ILE A 85 3.06 9.35 6.79
N GLU A 86 2.66 10.50 7.31
CA GLU A 86 2.10 11.62 6.53
C GLU A 86 2.77 12.92 6.96
N GLU A 87 2.88 13.89 6.05
CA GLU A 87 3.50 15.19 6.27
C GLU A 87 2.47 16.30 6.06
N ASP A 88 2.53 17.36 6.90
CA ASP A 88 1.78 18.58 6.67
C ASP A 88 2.63 19.67 5.98
N SER A 89 2.02 20.77 5.55
CA SER A 89 2.71 21.85 4.85
C SER A 89 3.75 22.60 5.73
N ARG A 90 3.74 22.36 7.04
CA ARG A 90 4.70 22.91 8.02
C ARG A 90 5.94 22.05 8.21
N HIS A 91 6.04 20.92 7.47
CA HIS A 91 7.07 19.89 7.57
C HIS A 91 7.05 19.12 8.89
N ILE A 92 5.86 18.89 9.43
CA ILE A 92 5.64 18.02 10.58
C ILE A 92 5.19 16.67 10.06
N LEU A 93 5.91 15.62 10.46
CA LEU A 93 5.53 14.24 10.17
C LEU A 93 4.59 13.72 11.24
N TYR A 94 3.51 13.08 10.81
CA TYR A 94 2.58 12.34 11.64
C TYR A 94 2.79 10.86 11.41
N LEU A 95 2.97 10.11 12.49
CA LEU A 95 3.41 8.72 12.47
C LEU A 95 2.39 7.84 13.19
N GLN A 96 1.89 6.80 12.53
CA GLN A 96 1.15 5.75 13.20
C GLN A 96 2.14 4.77 13.84
N THR A 97 2.21 4.77 15.16
CA THR A 97 3.11 3.92 15.95
C THR A 97 2.30 3.01 16.85
N ASN A 98 2.43 1.70 16.68
CA ASN A 98 1.60 0.71 17.38
C ASN A 98 0.11 1.09 17.30
N ASP A 99 -0.45 1.57 18.42
CA ASP A 99 -1.87 1.94 18.56
C ASP A 99 -2.08 3.46 18.58
N TRP A 100 -1.05 4.28 18.33
CA TRP A 100 -1.06 5.72 18.54
C TRP A 100 -0.61 6.49 17.31
N ILE A 101 -0.93 7.80 17.30
CA ILE A 101 -0.35 8.76 16.37
C ILE A 101 0.62 9.64 17.16
N THR A 102 1.84 9.72 16.66
CA THR A 102 2.88 10.61 17.17
C THR A 102 3.24 11.63 16.10
N TYR A 103 3.92 12.71 16.46
CA TYR A 103 4.48 13.63 15.47
C TYR A 103 5.98 13.81 15.66
N MET A 104 6.65 14.23 14.60
CA MET A 104 8.03 14.66 14.59
C MET A 104 8.13 15.98 13.85
N ASP A 105 8.63 17.02 14.50
CA ASP A 105 8.98 18.28 13.82
C ASP A 105 10.33 18.13 13.14
N CYS A 106 10.36 18.19 11.81
CA CYS A 106 11.59 18.08 11.03
C CYS A 106 12.53 19.29 11.17
N LYS A 107 12.14 20.36 11.90
CA LYS A 107 13.02 21.49 12.21
C LYS A 107 13.95 21.17 13.37
N ASP A 108 13.52 20.33 14.29
CA ASP A 108 14.29 19.90 15.48
C ASP A 108 15.09 18.62 15.21
N GLU A 109 15.63 18.47 14.03
CA GLU A 109 16.32 17.25 13.58
C GLU A 109 17.37 16.70 14.57
N ASN A 110 17.97 17.56 15.37
CA ASN A 110 19.00 17.18 16.34
C ASN A 110 18.45 16.52 17.62
N THR A 111 17.15 16.54 17.87
CA THR A 111 16.55 16.06 19.11
C THR A 111 15.79 14.75 18.98
N GLY A 112 15.33 14.38 17.78
CA GLY A 112 14.55 13.16 17.53
C GLY A 112 13.28 13.09 18.38
N ARG A 113 12.76 14.23 18.84
CA ARG A 113 11.60 14.28 19.73
C ARG A 113 10.34 13.91 18.99
N LEU A 114 9.71 12.85 19.48
CA LEU A 114 8.40 12.41 19.04
C LEU A 114 7.41 12.58 20.20
N HIS A 115 6.28 13.18 19.89
CA HIS A 115 5.24 13.47 20.87
C HIS A 115 3.96 12.73 20.50
N THR A 116 3.23 12.24 21.51
CA THR A 116 1.95 11.59 21.28
C THR A 116 0.90 12.66 20.97
N LEU A 117 0.34 12.61 19.75
CA LEU A 117 -0.69 13.54 19.31
C LEU A 117 -2.09 13.07 19.73
N VAL A 118 -2.39 11.79 19.49
CA VAL A 118 -3.66 11.18 19.89
C VAL A 118 -3.33 10.01 20.82
N LYS A 119 -3.66 10.17 22.09
CA LYS A 119 -3.49 9.14 23.11
C LYS A 119 -4.77 9.02 23.92
N ASN A 120 -5.48 7.91 23.75
CA ASN A 120 -6.53 7.50 24.65
C ASN A 120 -6.27 6.04 25.02
N LYS A 121 -6.36 5.68 26.30
CA LYS A 121 -6.12 4.30 26.77
C LYS A 121 -7.02 3.27 26.10
N ASP A 122 -8.20 3.70 25.65
CA ASP A 122 -9.20 2.84 25.01
C ASP A 122 -9.24 3.01 23.48
N TYR A 123 -8.37 3.84 22.90
CA TYR A 123 -8.36 4.17 21.48
C TYR A 123 -7.15 3.56 20.79
N GLN A 124 -7.36 2.46 20.08
CA GLN A 124 -6.33 1.81 19.27
C GLN A 124 -6.47 2.25 17.82
N VAL A 125 -5.58 3.12 17.37
CA VAL A 125 -5.59 3.63 15.99
C VAL A 125 -5.32 2.50 15.01
N THR A 126 -6.31 2.15 14.21
CA THR A 126 -6.18 1.18 13.11
C THR A 126 -5.72 1.82 11.81
N ASP A 127 -6.12 3.06 11.58
CA ASP A 127 -5.67 3.90 10.45
C ASP A 127 -5.89 5.38 10.75
N PHE A 128 -5.13 6.27 10.09
CA PHE A 128 -5.34 7.73 10.15
C PHE A 128 -5.11 8.37 8.79
N LEU A 129 -5.56 9.60 8.61
CA LEU A 129 -5.32 10.40 7.42
C LEU A 129 -5.34 11.88 7.77
N LEU A 130 -4.34 12.60 7.27
CA LEU A 130 -4.28 14.04 7.38
C LEU A 130 -5.06 14.66 6.22
N LEU A 131 -6.19 15.32 6.52
CA LEU A 131 -7.01 15.98 5.51
C LEU A 131 -6.36 17.28 5.03
N ASN A 132 -5.77 18.01 5.96
CA ASN A 132 -5.01 19.25 5.78
C ASN A 132 -4.25 19.55 7.08
N ASP A 133 -3.52 20.66 7.13
CA ASP A 133 -2.68 21.04 8.27
C ASP A 133 -3.41 21.18 9.62
N SER A 134 -4.73 21.31 9.58
CA SER A 134 -5.54 21.53 10.78
C SER A 134 -6.51 20.40 11.10
N THR A 135 -6.65 19.39 10.21
CA THR A 135 -7.67 18.35 10.38
C THR A 135 -7.08 16.97 10.11
N LEU A 136 -7.17 16.11 11.11
CA LEU A 136 -6.77 14.72 11.05
C LEU A 136 -8.01 13.85 11.31
N PHE A 137 -8.18 12.81 10.49
CA PHE A 137 -9.10 11.72 10.74
C PHE A 137 -8.34 10.49 11.25
N ALA A 138 -8.89 9.83 12.25
CA ALA A 138 -8.39 8.55 12.71
C ALA A 138 -9.55 7.60 13.01
N CYS A 139 -9.37 6.34 12.73
CA CYS A 139 -10.30 5.30 13.13
C CYS A 139 -9.66 4.37 14.16
N ASP A 140 -10.48 3.94 15.11
CA ASP A 140 -10.21 2.80 15.97
C ASP A 140 -11.05 1.60 15.51
N ASN A 141 -11.16 0.59 16.37
CA ASN A 141 -11.94 -0.61 16.04
C ASN A 141 -13.42 -0.34 15.76
N GLN A 142 -14.03 0.72 16.31
CA GLN A 142 -15.49 0.94 16.29
C GLN A 142 -15.91 2.32 15.83
N THR A 143 -15.03 3.31 15.92
CA THR A 143 -15.35 4.70 15.63
C THR A 143 -14.41 5.30 14.59
N LEU A 144 -14.92 6.25 13.84
CA LEU A 144 -14.13 7.23 13.11
C LEU A 144 -14.21 8.54 13.87
N SER A 145 -13.09 9.22 14.04
CA SER A 145 -13.03 10.51 14.73
C SER A 145 -12.29 11.54 13.90
N SER A 146 -12.72 12.79 13.96
CA SER A 146 -11.94 13.92 13.46
C SER A 146 -11.33 14.70 14.61
N PHE A 147 -10.10 15.13 14.40
CA PHE A 147 -9.31 15.90 15.34
C PHE A 147 -8.85 17.20 14.69
N ARG A 148 -8.94 18.30 15.42
CA ARG A 148 -8.30 19.55 15.05
C ARG A 148 -6.88 19.55 15.54
N ILE A 149 -5.93 19.82 14.64
CA ILE A 149 -4.54 20.03 14.95
C ILE A 149 -4.31 21.52 15.20
N MET A 150 -3.72 21.83 16.32
CA MET A 150 -3.34 23.18 16.72
C MET A 150 -1.87 23.19 17.14
N LEU A 151 -1.25 24.36 17.15
CA LEU A 151 0.10 24.55 17.67
C LEU A 151 0.04 25.22 19.04
N ASP A 152 0.88 24.78 19.96
CA ASP A 152 1.10 25.44 21.24
C ASP A 152 1.94 26.72 21.07
N GLN A 153 2.28 27.38 22.18
CA GLN A 153 3.08 28.61 22.19
C GLN A 153 4.52 28.39 21.66
N ASN A 154 5.01 27.15 21.67
CA ASN A 154 6.34 26.77 21.19
C ASN A 154 6.31 26.27 19.74
N GLY A 155 5.12 26.23 19.11
CA GLY A 155 4.94 25.69 17.76
C GLY A 155 4.76 24.17 17.70
N HIS A 156 4.63 23.48 18.83
CA HIS A 156 4.42 22.03 18.84
C HIS A 156 2.97 21.68 18.57
N PRO A 157 2.68 20.70 17.70
CA PRO A 157 1.33 20.30 17.41
C PRO A 157 0.71 19.53 18.58
N PHE A 158 -0.57 19.84 18.83
CA PHE A 158 -1.44 19.05 19.69
C PHE A 158 -2.82 18.88 19.05
N SER A 159 -3.54 17.86 19.44
CA SER A 159 -4.85 17.57 18.87
C SER A 159 -5.99 17.77 19.85
N LYS A 160 -7.12 18.22 19.32
CA LYS A 160 -8.40 18.31 20.02
C LYS A 160 -9.43 17.50 19.25
N LEU A 161 -10.14 16.60 19.95
CA LEU A 161 -11.26 15.87 19.37
C LEU A 161 -12.37 16.85 18.96
N GLU A 162 -12.78 16.81 17.69
CA GLU A 162 -13.87 17.64 17.17
C GLU A 162 -15.17 16.86 17.03
N LYS A 163 -15.11 15.68 16.43
CA LYS A 163 -16.32 14.88 16.15
C LYS A 163 -16.01 13.39 16.21
N VAL A 164 -16.92 12.64 16.77
CA VAL A 164 -16.96 11.19 16.72
C VAL A 164 -18.11 10.79 15.79
N TYR A 165 -17.84 9.90 14.87
CA TYR A 165 -18.81 9.34 13.92
C TYR A 165 -19.21 7.95 14.40
N PRO A 166 -20.37 7.80 15.06
CA PRO A 166 -20.84 6.51 15.55
C PRO A 166 -21.37 5.66 14.39
N PHE A 167 -21.13 4.35 14.46
CA PHE A 167 -21.62 3.39 13.48
C PHE A 167 -22.27 2.20 14.19
N GLU A 168 -23.28 1.62 13.52
CA GLU A 168 -23.81 0.34 13.93
C GLU A 168 -22.88 -0.77 13.43
N MET A 169 -22.17 -1.38 14.36
CA MET A 169 -21.21 -2.46 14.10
C MET A 169 -21.79 -3.79 14.58
N ALA A 170 -21.62 -4.83 13.77
CA ALA A 170 -21.95 -6.19 14.20
C ALA A 170 -20.97 -6.66 15.31
N LYS A 171 -21.37 -7.66 16.10
CA LYS A 171 -20.49 -8.22 17.13
C LYS A 171 -19.19 -8.72 16.51
N GLY A 172 -18.05 -8.19 16.98
CA GLY A 172 -16.71 -8.52 16.48
C GLY A 172 -16.33 -7.82 15.17
N GLU A 173 -17.21 -6.99 14.60
CA GLU A 173 -16.85 -6.15 13.46
C GLU A 173 -16.01 -4.97 13.92
N ARG A 174 -14.97 -4.63 13.11
CA ARG A 174 -14.07 -3.51 13.39
C ARG A 174 -13.65 -2.83 12.09
N PHE A 175 -13.32 -1.55 12.18
CA PHE A 175 -12.70 -0.82 11.07
C PHE A 175 -11.27 -1.28 10.85
N MET A 176 -10.90 -1.36 9.57
CA MET A 176 -9.56 -1.77 9.16
C MET A 176 -8.80 -0.63 8.48
N LYS A 177 -9.41 -0.05 7.45
CA LYS A 177 -8.82 0.99 6.60
C LYS A 177 -9.88 1.96 6.12
N PHE A 178 -9.44 3.17 5.77
CA PHE A 178 -10.31 4.14 5.12
C PHE A 178 -9.54 5.03 4.14
N CYS A 179 -10.26 5.65 3.22
CA CYS A 179 -9.75 6.73 2.39
C CYS A 179 -10.78 7.84 2.21
N ILE A 180 -10.30 9.02 1.86
CA ILE A 180 -11.14 10.20 1.60
C ILE A 180 -11.23 10.42 0.09
N THR A 181 -12.41 10.83 -0.39
CA THR A 181 -12.59 11.20 -1.81
C THR A 181 -11.78 12.44 -2.17
N ASN A 182 -11.39 12.59 -3.44
CA ASN A 182 -10.59 13.71 -3.94
C ASN A 182 -11.22 15.09 -3.67
N ASN A 183 -12.54 15.16 -3.54
CA ASN A 183 -13.25 16.42 -3.18
C ASN A 183 -13.38 16.65 -1.68
N HIS A 184 -12.77 15.80 -0.86
CA HIS A 184 -12.76 15.87 0.61
C HIS A 184 -14.13 15.92 1.28
N ARG A 185 -15.17 15.38 0.62
CA ARG A 185 -16.55 15.40 1.15
C ARG A 185 -17.03 14.08 1.71
N LYS A 186 -16.43 12.98 1.27
CA LYS A 186 -16.86 11.64 1.62
C LYS A 186 -15.69 10.77 2.04
N ILE A 187 -15.98 9.78 2.87
CA ILE A 187 -15.00 8.77 3.35
C ILE A 187 -15.53 7.38 2.99
N TYR A 188 -14.65 6.53 2.49
CA TYR A 188 -14.88 5.09 2.39
C TYR A 188 -14.20 4.41 3.57
N LEU A 189 -14.98 3.65 4.34
CA LEU A 189 -14.51 2.85 5.47
C LEU A 189 -14.67 1.37 5.12
N VAL A 190 -13.67 0.57 5.43
CA VAL A 190 -13.67 -0.88 5.20
C VAL A 190 -13.53 -1.62 6.52
N THR A 191 -14.37 -2.63 6.73
CA THR A 191 -14.38 -3.44 7.94
C THR A 191 -13.78 -4.83 7.73
N ASN A 192 -13.43 -5.51 8.82
CA ASN A 192 -12.97 -6.90 8.81
C ASN A 192 -14.07 -7.91 8.43
N SER A 193 -15.31 -7.48 8.28
CA SER A 193 -16.43 -8.28 7.76
C SER A 193 -16.66 -8.07 6.25
N ALA A 194 -15.68 -7.50 5.54
CA ALA A 194 -15.77 -7.17 4.11
C ALA A 194 -16.91 -6.19 3.77
N ARG A 195 -17.29 -5.32 4.68
CA ARG A 195 -18.28 -4.26 4.46
C ARG A 195 -17.56 -2.96 4.13
N VAL A 196 -18.01 -2.29 3.08
CA VAL A 196 -17.60 -0.95 2.68
C VAL A 196 -18.72 0.01 2.99
N LEU A 197 -18.41 1.09 3.70
CA LEU A 197 -19.33 2.16 4.05
C LEU A 197 -18.91 3.43 3.34
N LEU A 198 -19.85 4.13 2.73
CA LEU A 198 -19.67 5.47 2.18
C LEU A 198 -20.32 6.49 3.11
N LEU A 199 -19.51 7.34 3.72
CA LEU A 199 -19.90 8.34 4.71
C LEU A 199 -19.79 9.74 4.12
N GLU A 200 -20.74 10.62 4.43
CA GLU A 200 -20.63 12.06 4.21
C GLU A 200 -20.00 12.73 5.43
N ILE A 201 -18.90 13.47 5.23
CA ILE A 201 -18.12 14.06 6.35
C ILE A 201 -18.91 15.09 7.13
N SER A 202 -19.63 15.99 6.43
CA SER A 202 -20.36 17.10 7.04
C SER A 202 -21.43 16.62 8.01
N THR A 203 -22.26 15.68 7.57
CA THR A 203 -23.40 15.18 8.34
C THR A 203 -23.05 14.01 9.25
N GLY A 204 -22.03 13.21 8.87
CA GLY A 204 -21.70 11.94 9.52
C GLY A 204 -22.64 10.81 9.10
N ARG A 205 -23.49 11.02 8.08
CA ARG A 205 -24.46 10.04 7.62
C ARG A 205 -23.81 9.01 6.69
N VAL A 206 -24.10 7.73 6.91
CA VAL A 206 -23.79 6.66 5.96
C VAL A 206 -24.73 6.79 4.76
N LEU A 207 -24.18 7.10 3.59
CA LEU A 207 -24.94 7.29 2.36
C LEU A 207 -25.22 5.95 1.68
N LYS A 208 -24.29 5.03 1.74
CA LYS A 208 -24.38 3.70 1.11
C LYS A 208 -23.47 2.71 1.81
N GLN A 209 -23.82 1.45 1.70
CA GLN A 209 -22.94 0.34 2.11
C GLN A 209 -22.98 -0.78 1.10
N LYS A 210 -21.88 -1.53 0.99
CA LYS A 210 -21.74 -2.70 0.12
C LYS A 210 -20.93 -3.77 0.84
N ARG A 211 -21.33 -5.03 0.67
CA ARG A 211 -20.54 -6.17 1.10
C ARG A 211 -19.74 -6.72 -0.07
N LEU A 212 -18.43 -6.93 0.13
CA LEU A 212 -17.51 -7.42 -0.90
C LEU A 212 -17.58 -8.94 -1.06
N LEU A 213 -17.77 -9.65 0.05
CA LEU A 213 -17.84 -11.11 0.10
C LEU A 213 -19.13 -11.57 0.77
N THR A 214 -19.69 -12.66 0.31
CA THR A 214 -20.89 -13.29 0.90
C THR A 214 -20.54 -14.25 2.04
N THR A 215 -19.27 -14.67 2.13
CA THR A 215 -18.78 -15.61 3.16
C THR A 215 -18.43 -14.89 4.46
N LYS A 216 -18.55 -15.61 5.59
CA LYS A 216 -18.25 -15.08 6.93
C LYS A 216 -16.75 -15.13 7.29
N HIS A 217 -15.85 -15.20 6.30
CA HIS A 217 -14.43 -15.22 6.58
C HIS A 217 -13.94 -13.83 7.00
N GLU A 218 -12.95 -13.79 7.86
CA GLU A 218 -12.32 -12.55 8.28
C GLU A 218 -11.66 -11.87 7.06
N PHE A 219 -11.93 -10.58 6.90
CA PHE A 219 -11.42 -9.77 5.80
C PHE A 219 -10.35 -8.81 6.31
N GLY A 220 -9.10 -9.10 5.99
CA GLY A 220 -7.98 -8.26 6.38
C GLY A 220 -7.72 -7.16 5.35
N ALA A 221 -8.51 -6.06 5.35
CA ALA A 221 -8.21 -4.92 4.47
C ALA A 221 -6.83 -4.35 4.80
N SER A 222 -5.97 -4.27 3.80
CA SER A 222 -4.58 -3.81 3.91
C SER A 222 -4.39 -2.40 3.37
N SER A 223 -5.07 -2.05 2.27
CA SER A 223 -5.04 -0.71 1.68
C SER A 223 -6.37 -0.38 1.00
N VAL A 224 -6.73 0.90 1.00
CA VAL A 224 -7.92 1.43 0.33
C VAL A 224 -7.53 2.72 -0.39
N VAL A 225 -7.76 2.78 -1.70
CA VAL A 225 -7.37 3.92 -2.54
C VAL A 225 -8.52 4.32 -3.45
N CYS A 226 -8.82 5.62 -3.48
CA CYS A 226 -9.73 6.22 -4.44
C CYS A 226 -8.91 6.83 -5.59
N HIS A 227 -9.05 6.29 -6.80
CA HIS A 227 -8.28 6.72 -7.96
C HIS A 227 -9.13 6.66 -9.23
N ASN A 228 -9.13 7.73 -10.03
CA ASN A 228 -9.86 7.84 -11.32
C ASN A 228 -11.32 7.34 -11.26
N GLY A 229 -12.08 7.81 -10.27
CA GLY A 229 -13.50 7.45 -10.12
C GLY A 229 -13.75 6.00 -9.70
N LYS A 230 -12.71 5.28 -9.36
CA LYS A 230 -12.77 3.90 -8.84
C LYS A 230 -12.23 3.85 -7.41
N LEU A 231 -12.77 2.90 -6.66
CA LEU A 231 -12.31 2.50 -5.33
C LEU A 231 -11.61 1.16 -5.45
N PHE A 232 -10.33 1.12 -5.05
CA PHE A 232 -9.52 -0.08 -4.98
C PHE A 232 -9.34 -0.47 -3.53
N ILE A 233 -9.62 -1.73 -3.21
CA ILE A 233 -9.49 -2.28 -1.87
C ILE A 233 -8.66 -3.54 -1.97
N SER A 234 -7.48 -3.52 -1.35
CA SER A 234 -6.66 -4.73 -1.21
C SER A 234 -6.90 -5.42 0.11
N SER A 235 -6.69 -6.72 0.12
CA SER A 235 -6.86 -7.50 1.32
C SER A 235 -5.83 -8.63 1.42
N MET A 236 -5.60 -9.08 2.64
CA MET A 236 -4.94 -10.34 2.89
C MET A 236 -5.92 -11.48 2.56
N LEU A 237 -5.44 -12.53 1.88
CA LEU A 237 -6.14 -13.74 1.45
C LEU A 237 -7.12 -13.59 0.27
N HIS A 238 -7.63 -12.39 -0.02
CA HIS A 238 -8.73 -12.22 -0.99
C HIS A 238 -8.37 -11.39 -2.22
N GLY A 239 -7.11 -10.90 -2.37
CA GLY A 239 -6.71 -10.11 -3.53
C GLY A 239 -7.23 -8.68 -3.52
N ILE A 240 -7.70 -8.20 -4.68
CA ILE A 240 -8.09 -6.80 -4.90
C ILE A 240 -9.54 -6.73 -5.38
N PHE A 241 -10.31 -5.86 -4.75
CA PHE A 241 -11.66 -5.49 -5.15
C PHE A 241 -11.65 -4.10 -5.77
N ILE A 242 -12.33 -3.95 -6.90
CA ILE A 242 -12.45 -2.71 -7.65
C ILE A 242 -13.92 -2.39 -7.84
N MET A 243 -14.35 -1.18 -7.54
CA MET A 243 -15.71 -0.73 -7.75
C MET A 243 -15.78 0.75 -8.09
N ASP A 244 -16.92 1.19 -8.57
CA ASP A 244 -17.16 2.62 -8.75
C ASP A 244 -17.25 3.35 -7.41
N THR A 245 -16.98 4.64 -7.40
CA THR A 245 -17.15 5.50 -6.22
C THR A 245 -18.59 5.58 -5.70
N SER A 246 -19.56 5.09 -6.48
CA SER A 246 -20.94 4.87 -6.05
C SER A 246 -21.18 3.55 -5.31
N LEU A 247 -20.14 2.72 -5.11
CA LEU A 247 -20.18 1.35 -4.58
C LEU A 247 -20.99 0.38 -5.46
N GLU A 248 -20.91 0.55 -6.77
CA GLU A 248 -21.51 -0.34 -7.78
C GLU A 248 -20.43 -1.03 -8.61
N ASN A 249 -20.84 -1.84 -9.58
CA ASN A 249 -19.95 -2.47 -10.58
C ASN A 249 -18.71 -3.13 -9.95
N LEU A 250 -18.93 -4.01 -8.96
CA LEU A 250 -17.86 -4.71 -8.25
C LEU A 250 -17.13 -5.70 -9.17
N SER A 251 -15.83 -5.53 -9.29
CA SER A 251 -14.90 -6.49 -9.91
C SER A 251 -13.95 -7.04 -8.86
N HIS A 252 -13.52 -8.28 -9.03
CA HIS A 252 -12.61 -8.96 -8.11
C HIS A 252 -11.44 -9.57 -8.87
N ILE A 253 -10.23 -9.21 -8.50
CA ILE A 253 -8.99 -9.75 -9.05
C ILE A 253 -8.30 -10.56 -7.96
N ALA A 254 -8.15 -11.86 -8.18
CA ALA A 254 -7.52 -12.77 -7.25
C ALA A 254 -6.70 -13.86 -7.99
N ASN A 255 -5.75 -14.43 -7.28
CA ASN A 255 -5.12 -15.67 -7.66
C ASN A 255 -5.98 -16.83 -7.12
N GLN A 256 -6.68 -17.52 -7.99
CA GLN A 256 -7.68 -18.52 -7.60
C GLN A 256 -7.11 -19.69 -6.78
N GLN A 257 -5.83 -19.99 -6.91
CA GLN A 257 -5.19 -21.14 -6.28
C GLN A 257 -3.92 -20.78 -5.49
N ASN A 258 -3.58 -19.50 -5.38
CA ASN A 258 -2.26 -19.04 -4.90
C ASN A 258 -1.08 -19.69 -5.64
N ILE A 259 -1.31 -20.10 -6.90
CA ILE A 259 -0.33 -20.72 -7.77
C ILE A 259 0.07 -19.72 -8.85
N PHE A 260 1.36 -19.51 -8.99
CA PHE A 260 1.94 -18.67 -10.03
C PHE A 260 1.96 -19.40 -11.40
N PRO A 261 1.73 -18.72 -12.54
CA PRO A 261 1.27 -17.34 -12.72
C PRO A 261 -0.24 -17.26 -13.01
N THR A 262 -0.95 -16.46 -12.24
CA THR A 262 -2.36 -16.12 -12.51
C THR A 262 -2.55 -14.59 -12.54
N HIS A 263 -3.76 -14.10 -12.30
CA HIS A 263 -4.07 -12.66 -12.34
C HIS A 263 -3.31 -11.83 -11.29
N LEU A 264 -3.00 -12.40 -10.12
CA LEU A 264 -2.15 -11.80 -9.09
C LEU A 264 -0.97 -12.71 -8.78
N SER A 265 0.16 -12.15 -8.36
CA SER A 265 1.29 -12.93 -7.84
C SER A 265 0.94 -13.70 -6.57
N HIS A 266 0.10 -13.11 -5.71
CA HIS A 266 -0.46 -13.74 -4.51
C HIS A 266 -1.73 -13.01 -4.05
N ASN A 267 -2.64 -13.72 -3.32
CA ASN A 267 -3.86 -13.11 -2.77
C ASN A 267 -3.60 -12.24 -1.54
N ASP A 268 -2.48 -12.43 -0.84
CA ASP A 268 -2.07 -11.51 0.21
C ASP A 268 -1.48 -10.25 -0.42
N VAL A 269 -2.32 -9.25 -0.59
CA VAL A 269 -1.94 -7.94 -1.12
C VAL A 269 -1.80 -6.97 0.05
N TYR A 270 -0.59 -6.48 0.27
CA TYR A 270 -0.26 -5.63 1.42
C TYR A 270 -0.49 -4.16 1.16
N ASN A 271 -0.18 -3.69 -0.03
CA ASN A 271 -0.33 -2.28 -0.39
C ASN A 271 -0.70 -2.11 -1.86
N ILE A 272 -1.40 -1.03 -2.16
CA ILE A 272 -1.71 -0.58 -3.52
C ILE A 272 -1.41 0.91 -3.64
N ILE A 273 -0.72 1.29 -4.71
CA ILE A 273 -0.41 2.69 -5.00
C ILE A 273 -0.68 3.02 -6.47
N PRO A 274 -1.29 4.17 -6.78
CA PRO A 274 -1.36 4.67 -8.15
C PRO A 274 0.05 5.02 -8.66
N ILE A 275 0.36 4.58 -9.88
CA ILE A 275 1.58 4.95 -10.61
C ILE A 275 1.27 5.99 -11.67
N SER A 276 0.12 5.88 -12.32
CA SER A 276 -0.41 6.82 -13.31
C SER A 276 -1.93 6.71 -13.34
N ASP A 277 -2.58 7.56 -14.14
CA ASP A 277 -4.03 7.50 -14.34
C ASP A 277 -4.54 6.14 -14.82
N SER A 278 -3.70 5.36 -15.50
CA SER A 278 -4.04 4.07 -16.08
C SER A 278 -3.31 2.89 -15.46
N SER A 279 -2.54 3.09 -14.39
CA SER A 279 -1.77 2.01 -13.78
C SER A 279 -1.66 2.11 -12.27
N ILE A 280 -1.80 0.96 -11.62
CA ILE A 280 -1.70 0.79 -10.17
C ILE A 280 -0.72 -0.34 -9.87
N LEU A 281 0.15 -0.13 -8.90
CA LEU A 281 1.02 -1.18 -8.37
C LEU A 281 0.39 -1.80 -7.13
N ALA A 282 0.38 -3.13 -7.07
CA ALA A 282 -0.01 -3.92 -5.92
C ALA A 282 1.18 -4.74 -5.42
N THR A 283 1.58 -4.57 -4.17
CA THR A 283 2.61 -5.38 -3.52
C THR A 283 1.98 -6.57 -2.81
N THR A 284 2.60 -7.73 -2.93
CA THR A 284 2.03 -9.00 -2.45
C THR A 284 3.05 -9.80 -1.64
N TRP A 285 2.62 -10.94 -1.10
CA TRP A 285 3.51 -11.90 -0.43
C TRP A 285 4.69 -12.35 -1.31
N TYR A 286 4.45 -12.55 -2.62
CA TYR A 286 5.49 -12.95 -3.57
C TYR A 286 5.66 -11.92 -4.68
N GLY A 287 6.23 -10.74 -4.35
CA GLY A 287 6.53 -9.73 -5.34
C GLY A 287 5.40 -8.72 -5.54
N TYR A 288 5.20 -8.27 -6.76
CA TYR A 288 4.20 -7.24 -7.08
C TYR A 288 3.48 -7.52 -8.40
N THR A 289 2.33 -6.92 -8.55
CA THR A 289 1.49 -6.99 -9.75
C THR A 289 1.15 -5.58 -10.20
N MET A 290 1.26 -5.33 -11.50
CA MET A 290 0.73 -4.10 -12.10
C MET A 290 -0.71 -4.34 -12.57
N LEU A 291 -1.62 -3.48 -12.12
CA LEU A 291 -2.95 -3.36 -12.69
C LEU A 291 -2.92 -2.28 -13.75
N LEU A 292 -3.43 -2.59 -14.94
CA LEU A 292 -3.48 -1.68 -16.08
C LEU A 292 -4.94 -1.46 -16.48
N ALA A 293 -5.32 -0.20 -16.71
CA ALA A 293 -6.65 0.11 -17.23
C ALA A 293 -6.82 -0.47 -18.64
N ASP A 294 -7.90 -1.19 -18.88
CA ASP A 294 -8.26 -1.76 -20.18
C ASP A 294 -9.78 -1.68 -20.37
N ASN A 295 -10.21 -0.79 -21.23
CA ASN A 295 -11.63 -0.57 -21.50
C ASN A 295 -12.30 -1.70 -22.27
N ASN A 296 -11.53 -2.68 -22.79
CA ASN A 296 -12.06 -3.80 -23.57
C ASN A 296 -12.47 -4.99 -22.71
N ILE A 297 -12.19 -4.95 -21.41
CA ILE A 297 -12.52 -6.05 -20.49
C ILE A 297 -13.57 -5.63 -19.45
N PRO A 298 -14.42 -6.56 -19.01
CA PRO A 298 -15.33 -6.32 -17.90
C PRO A 298 -14.55 -5.89 -16.65
N GLY A 299 -15.00 -4.81 -16.00
CA GLY A 299 -14.32 -4.25 -14.84
C GLY A 299 -13.24 -3.20 -15.19
N GLY A 300 -12.81 -3.10 -16.45
CA GLY A 300 -11.92 -2.04 -16.93
C GLY A 300 -10.47 -2.15 -16.50
N TRP A 301 -10.04 -3.29 -15.93
CA TRP A 301 -8.67 -3.48 -15.44
C TRP A 301 -8.13 -4.87 -15.76
N THR A 302 -6.90 -4.93 -16.25
CA THR A 302 -6.11 -6.16 -16.45
C THR A 302 -4.90 -6.17 -15.53
N THR A 303 -4.22 -7.31 -15.45
CA THR A 303 -3.04 -7.46 -14.61
C THR A 303 -1.81 -7.84 -15.42
N GLU A 304 -0.68 -7.27 -15.07
CA GLU A 304 0.63 -7.69 -15.53
C GLU A 304 1.47 -8.10 -14.32
N ILE A 305 1.72 -9.39 -14.16
CA ILE A 305 2.53 -9.90 -13.06
C ILE A 305 3.99 -9.63 -13.36
N ARG A 306 4.68 -8.99 -12.42
CA ARG A 306 6.11 -8.72 -12.49
C ARG A 306 6.80 -9.33 -11.28
N THR A 307 7.05 -10.63 -11.37
CA THR A 307 7.95 -11.32 -10.46
C THR A 307 9.13 -11.80 -11.29
N SER A 308 10.32 -11.46 -10.88
CA SER A 308 11.52 -12.03 -11.47
C SER A 308 12.10 -13.05 -10.48
N GLU A 309 11.76 -14.34 -10.65
CA GLU A 309 12.31 -15.41 -9.81
C GLU A 309 13.83 -15.35 -9.64
N PRO A 310 14.65 -15.12 -10.70
CA PRO A 310 16.11 -15.05 -10.54
C PRO A 310 16.58 -13.94 -9.60
N THR A 311 15.85 -12.82 -9.55
CA THR A 311 16.22 -11.66 -8.71
C THR A 311 15.93 -11.93 -7.24
N TRP A 312 14.86 -12.68 -6.93
CA TRP A 312 14.49 -13.01 -5.56
C TRP A 312 15.46 -14.02 -4.92
N GLN A 313 15.91 -15.01 -5.69
CA GLN A 313 16.91 -15.98 -5.24
C GLN A 313 18.26 -15.31 -4.91
N SER A 314 18.62 -14.24 -5.61
CA SER A 314 19.85 -13.49 -5.34
C SER A 314 19.77 -12.59 -4.11
N LEU A 315 18.55 -12.21 -3.67
CA LEU A 315 18.33 -11.31 -2.54
C LEU A 315 18.26 -12.01 -1.18
N ASN A 316 18.30 -13.33 -1.12
CA ASN A 316 18.42 -14.15 0.10
C ASN A 316 17.39 -13.88 1.20
N PHE A 317 16.13 -13.46 0.85
CA PHE A 317 15.06 -13.24 1.82
C PHE A 317 13.68 -13.64 1.26
N GLU A 318 12.69 -13.79 2.14
CA GLU A 318 11.31 -13.97 1.73
C GLU A 318 10.81 -12.68 1.03
N ALA A 319 10.29 -12.82 -0.18
CA ALA A 319 9.89 -11.70 -1.04
C ALA A 319 8.55 -11.05 -0.62
N ARG A 320 8.27 -10.96 0.68
CA ARG A 320 7.08 -10.26 1.20
C ARG A 320 7.26 -8.76 1.03
N MET A 321 6.54 -8.17 0.08
CA MET A 321 6.53 -6.74 -0.18
C MET A 321 5.35 -6.09 0.56
N ILE A 322 5.64 -5.37 1.62
CA ILE A 322 4.61 -4.90 2.58
C ILE A 322 4.29 -3.42 2.47
N SER A 323 5.20 -2.63 1.92
CA SER A 323 4.98 -1.20 1.67
C SER A 323 5.54 -0.79 0.34
N SER A 324 5.06 0.31 -0.23
CA SER A 324 5.58 0.85 -1.48
C SER A 324 5.35 2.35 -1.58
N TYR A 325 6.24 3.01 -2.31
CA TYR A 325 6.16 4.42 -2.64
C TYR A 325 6.67 4.62 -4.06
N TYR A 326 5.94 5.37 -4.87
CA TYR A 326 6.37 5.77 -6.20
C TYR A 326 6.70 7.26 -6.22
N ASP A 327 7.96 7.57 -6.52
CA ASP A 327 8.43 8.94 -6.67
C ASP A 327 7.98 9.49 -8.04
N PRO A 328 7.42 10.70 -8.11
CA PRO A 328 7.11 11.35 -9.38
C PRO A 328 8.30 11.48 -10.36
N HIS A 329 9.53 11.47 -9.86
CA HIS A 329 10.74 11.42 -10.68
C HIS A 329 11.02 10.06 -11.32
N GLY A 330 10.25 9.02 -10.94
CA GLY A 330 10.28 7.70 -11.56
C GLY A 330 10.97 6.62 -10.76
N PHE A 331 11.29 6.86 -9.50
CA PHE A 331 11.83 5.83 -8.60
C PHE A 331 10.72 5.07 -7.89
N LEU A 332 10.81 3.74 -7.93
CA LEU A 332 9.96 2.86 -7.13
C LEU A 332 10.74 2.36 -5.92
N TRP A 333 10.14 2.56 -4.75
CA TRP A 333 10.62 2.09 -3.47
C TRP A 333 9.68 1.02 -2.94
N ILE A 334 10.22 -0.11 -2.52
CA ILE A 334 9.43 -1.22 -1.97
C ILE A 334 10.04 -1.66 -0.65
N GLY A 335 9.28 -1.51 0.42
CA GLY A 335 9.62 -2.03 1.74
C GLY A 335 9.23 -3.48 1.87
N THR A 336 10.12 -4.27 2.46
CA THR A 336 9.95 -5.71 2.60
C THR A 336 9.91 -6.14 4.06
N HIS A 337 9.47 -7.37 4.28
CA HIS A 337 9.56 -8.03 5.58
C HIS A 337 10.90 -8.78 5.68
N GLY A 338 11.86 -8.18 6.37
CA GLY A 338 13.17 -8.78 6.64
C GLY A 338 14.25 -8.54 5.59
N GLY A 339 13.93 -7.97 4.42
CA GLY A 339 14.90 -7.72 3.34
C GLY A 339 15.29 -6.25 3.16
N GLY A 340 14.88 -5.35 4.06
CA GLY A 340 15.13 -3.92 3.93
C GLY A 340 14.23 -3.26 2.89
N VAL A 341 14.76 -2.28 2.18
CA VAL A 341 14.06 -1.55 1.12
C VAL A 341 14.72 -1.77 -0.24
N LEU A 342 13.90 -2.00 -1.24
CA LEU A 342 14.28 -2.16 -2.63
C LEU A 342 14.01 -0.86 -3.39
N VAL A 343 14.98 -0.37 -4.14
CA VAL A 343 14.88 0.88 -4.92
C VAL A 343 15.19 0.59 -6.37
N SER A 344 14.32 1.00 -7.27
CA SER A 344 14.49 0.83 -8.72
C SER A 344 14.17 2.12 -9.46
N ASP A 345 14.95 2.46 -10.47
CA ASP A 345 14.59 3.47 -11.47
C ASP A 345 13.53 2.86 -12.40
N TRP A 346 12.28 3.05 -12.02
CA TRP A 346 11.10 2.47 -12.68
C TRP A 346 10.82 3.09 -14.05
N LYS A 347 10.97 4.39 -14.17
CA LYS A 347 10.68 5.13 -15.41
C LYS A 347 11.59 4.70 -16.56
N TRP A 348 12.88 4.52 -16.27
CA TRP A 348 13.86 4.06 -17.25
C TRP A 348 13.60 2.63 -17.73
N ASN A 349 13.25 1.76 -16.81
CA ASN A 349 12.92 0.37 -17.10
C ASN A 349 11.63 0.24 -17.95
N PHE A 350 10.63 1.10 -17.71
CA PHE A 350 9.38 1.11 -18.47
C PHE A 350 9.58 1.58 -19.93
N ILE A 351 10.38 2.62 -20.14
CA ILE A 351 10.68 3.14 -21.49
C ILE A 351 11.41 2.09 -22.33
N LYS A 352 12.42 1.41 -21.77
CA LYS A 352 13.14 0.33 -22.49
C LYS A 352 12.21 -0.81 -22.91
N GLN A 353 11.23 -1.17 -22.11
CA GLN A 353 10.26 -2.21 -22.42
C GLN A 353 9.31 -1.79 -23.54
N TYR A 354 8.84 -0.55 -23.52
CA TYR A 354 7.93 -0.03 -24.55
C TYR A 354 8.60 0.02 -25.90
N GLN A 355 9.84 0.45 -26.01
CA GLN A 355 10.62 0.46 -27.23
C GLN A 355 10.85 -0.95 -27.79
N ARG A 356 11.13 -1.95 -26.95
CA ARG A 356 11.27 -3.34 -27.39
C ARG A 356 9.95 -3.92 -27.91
N ARG A 357 8.79 -3.58 -27.33
CA ARG A 357 7.47 -4.00 -27.84
C ARG A 357 7.17 -3.44 -29.22
N GLN A 358 7.57 -2.20 -29.52
CA GLN A 358 7.40 -1.61 -30.84
C GLN A 358 8.30 -2.25 -31.89
N CYS A 359 9.54 -2.61 -31.54
CA CYS A 359 10.44 -3.33 -32.45
C CYS A 359 9.94 -4.75 -32.78
N SER A 360 9.43 -5.51 -31.81
CA SER A 360 8.93 -6.86 -32.05
C SER A 360 7.66 -6.91 -32.92
N ARG A 361 6.80 -5.86 -32.87
CA ARG A 361 5.62 -5.76 -33.74
C ARG A 361 5.94 -5.39 -35.18
N LYS A 362 7.11 -4.79 -35.46
CA LYS A 362 7.53 -4.42 -36.82
C LYS A 362 8.15 -5.58 -37.63
N HIS A 363 8.40 -6.72 -37.00
CA HIS A 363 8.96 -7.90 -37.65
C HIS A 363 7.93 -9.00 -37.98
N HIS A 364 6.63 -8.70 -37.87
CA HIS A 364 5.53 -9.62 -38.21
C HIS A 364 4.60 -9.06 -39.31
N TYR A 365 5.17 -8.30 -40.29
CA TYR A 365 4.53 -7.97 -41.56
C TYR A 365 5.41 -8.40 -42.72
#